data_4509ba924b8dedc25707c6b060556b66
#
_entry.id   4509ba924b8dedc25707c6b060556b66
#
_cell.length_a   1.000
_cell.length_b   1.000
_cell.length_c   1.000
_cell.angle_alpha   90.00
_cell.angle_beta   90.00
_cell.angle_gamma   90.00
#
_symmetry.space_group_name_H-M   'P 1'
#
loop_
_entity.id
_entity.type
_entity.pdbx_description
1 polymer ?
#
loop_
_entity_poly.entity_id
_entity_poly.type
_entity_poly.pdbx_seq_one_letter_code
_entity_poly.pdbx_strand_id
1 'polypeptide(L)'
;MEKEAFLNRLLDDLGFAASISEQLIARPKALREVLRDERVARRVTEDSVFFAVLMCNDKWLVDAPDHQRLLRDTHPRQVAVCGRGWGKSLVFSRKNLWLIFTQPKIECLIISSTQRQSMIMFDYCYHTIQSNSLMREMIKHPGTTRTTIRLKPPLSGRLVALPCSPDKLRGFHPDWVFCDEASIVPSEMITSEIMLMLTKPNCHFVMSGTPKGFDHVLRRTFLDTKRYSVHHYPSYTSPLVSKERLDEWKLDMTQEEWTREVEAQWTELTNVFFPMDLIIGCVDPELGDHDSPNHYFDELEGITRGELHGSFYAGLDVGKQMDHSVLAVVQKINGKRRLVYKHQFPLGTPYPDVIGHVARADQIFGFVSIWVDKTGVGDVIVDEMEEVGLSNVNGLVFTDRWKEEILTYVKLLMEQKKLGILSDDAELMAQMNEQQYEYLQPKTAREHIHLKFWHPPRRHDDQLFALALACYASREEEPFLVVVPRS
;
A
#
# COMPACT_ATOMS: atom_id res chain seq x y z
N MET A 1 -18.19 -50.74 8.50
CA MET A 1 -17.28 -50.59 7.34
C MET A 1 -17.40 -49.23 6.70
N GLU A 2 -18.57 -48.77 6.24
CA GLU A 2 -18.68 -47.46 5.55
C GLU A 2 -18.31 -46.26 6.43
N LYS A 3 -18.73 -46.24 7.70
CA LYS A 3 -18.41 -45.12 8.62
C LYS A 3 -16.90 -45.05 8.91
N GLU A 4 -16.25 -46.19 9.09
CA GLU A 4 -14.80 -46.30 9.35
C GLU A 4 -13.99 -45.86 8.13
N ALA A 5 -14.39 -46.25 6.92
CA ALA A 5 -13.76 -45.83 5.69
C ALA A 5 -13.92 -44.29 5.46
N PHE A 6 -15.09 -43.73 5.78
CA PHE A 6 -15.35 -42.30 5.73
C PHE A 6 -14.42 -41.54 6.70
N LEU A 7 -14.31 -41.97 7.95
CA LEU A 7 -13.47 -41.34 8.97
C LEU A 7 -11.98 -41.40 8.62
N ASN A 8 -11.52 -42.54 8.11
CA ASN A 8 -10.13 -42.68 7.68
C ASN A 8 -9.84 -41.74 6.50
N ARG A 9 -10.72 -41.68 5.49
CA ARG A 9 -10.55 -40.76 4.37
C ARG A 9 -10.58 -39.30 4.84
N LEU A 10 -11.46 -38.95 5.77
CA LEU A 10 -11.51 -37.57 6.34
C LEU A 10 -10.19 -37.23 7.05
N LEU A 11 -9.59 -38.19 7.73
CA LEU A 11 -8.33 -37.99 8.44
C LEU A 11 -7.12 -37.91 7.49
N ASP A 12 -7.09 -38.69 6.43
CA ASP A 12 -5.90 -38.86 5.61
C ASP A 12 -5.89 -37.90 4.40
N ASP A 13 -7.06 -37.39 3.95
CA ASP A 13 -7.23 -36.58 2.74
C ASP A 13 -7.82 -35.21 3.09
N LEU A 14 -6.93 -34.18 3.12
CA LEU A 14 -7.34 -32.79 3.38
C LEU A 14 -8.29 -32.26 2.29
N GLY A 15 -8.11 -32.69 1.03
CA GLY A 15 -8.99 -32.34 -0.09
C GLY A 15 -10.40 -32.91 0.10
N PHE A 16 -10.50 -34.15 0.61
CA PHE A 16 -11.79 -34.73 0.96
C PHE A 16 -12.44 -33.97 2.13
N ALA A 17 -11.68 -33.65 3.18
CA ALA A 17 -12.18 -32.83 4.29
C ALA A 17 -12.74 -31.48 3.79
N ALA A 18 -12.02 -30.82 2.87
CA ALA A 18 -12.46 -29.56 2.23
C ALA A 18 -13.74 -29.74 1.41
N SER A 19 -13.88 -30.86 0.70
CA SER A 19 -15.05 -31.10 -0.16
C SER A 19 -16.35 -31.26 0.61
N ILE A 20 -16.29 -31.73 1.86
CA ILE A 20 -17.47 -32.02 2.70
C ILE A 20 -17.69 -31.01 3.83
N SER A 21 -16.72 -30.12 4.09
CA SER A 21 -16.75 -29.19 5.23
C SER A 21 -18.01 -28.33 5.26
N GLU A 22 -18.41 -27.75 4.13
CA GLU A 22 -19.61 -26.92 4.02
C GLU A 22 -20.89 -27.70 4.37
N GLN A 23 -21.00 -28.93 3.88
CA GLN A 23 -22.15 -29.79 4.16
C GLN A 23 -22.21 -30.18 5.64
N LEU A 24 -21.06 -30.44 6.27
CA LEU A 24 -20.97 -30.75 7.70
C LEU A 24 -21.31 -29.54 8.55
N ILE A 25 -20.82 -28.35 8.22
CA ILE A 25 -21.13 -27.10 8.92
C ILE A 25 -22.63 -26.77 8.81
N ALA A 26 -23.24 -27.00 7.66
CA ALA A 26 -24.68 -26.84 7.45
C ALA A 26 -25.53 -27.86 8.24
N ARG A 27 -24.91 -28.97 8.70
CA ARG A 27 -25.58 -30.05 9.43
C ARG A 27 -24.94 -30.26 10.82
N PRO A 28 -25.25 -29.45 11.84
CA PRO A 28 -24.58 -29.47 13.14
C PRO A 28 -24.59 -30.84 13.84
N LYS A 29 -25.65 -31.62 13.67
CA LYS A 29 -25.74 -32.99 14.24
C LYS A 29 -24.69 -33.91 13.61
N ALA A 30 -24.53 -33.85 12.28
CA ALA A 30 -23.52 -34.63 11.57
C ALA A 30 -22.10 -34.24 11.95
N LEU A 31 -21.83 -32.92 12.03
CA LEU A 31 -20.53 -32.40 12.46
C LEU A 31 -20.21 -32.84 13.89
N ARG A 32 -21.18 -32.77 14.84
CA ARG A 32 -20.98 -33.28 16.20
C ARG A 32 -20.70 -34.77 16.24
N GLU A 33 -21.34 -35.56 15.39
CA GLU A 33 -21.11 -36.97 15.32
C GLU A 33 -19.69 -37.30 14.80
N VAL A 34 -19.20 -36.58 13.79
CA VAL A 34 -17.84 -36.65 13.28
C VAL A 34 -16.83 -36.28 14.37
N LEU A 35 -17.06 -35.19 15.11
CA LEU A 35 -16.19 -34.70 16.18
C LEU A 35 -16.22 -35.61 17.46
N ARG A 36 -17.14 -36.60 17.57
CA ARG A 36 -17.11 -37.62 18.64
C ARG A 36 -16.07 -38.69 18.41
N ASP A 37 -15.58 -38.85 17.18
CA ASP A 37 -14.44 -39.75 16.93
C ASP A 37 -13.17 -39.10 17.52
N GLU A 38 -12.51 -39.83 18.43
CA GLU A 38 -11.34 -39.30 19.15
C GLU A 38 -10.18 -38.94 18.23
N ARG A 39 -10.01 -39.61 17.09
CA ARG A 39 -8.95 -39.32 16.11
C ARG A 39 -9.22 -38.03 15.41
N VAL A 40 -10.50 -37.77 15.04
CA VAL A 40 -10.92 -36.51 14.41
C VAL A 40 -10.81 -35.35 15.42
N ALA A 41 -11.31 -35.54 16.64
CA ALA A 41 -11.20 -34.55 17.71
C ALA A 41 -9.73 -34.19 17.99
N ARG A 42 -8.86 -35.20 18.08
CA ARG A 42 -7.42 -35.00 18.26
C ARG A 42 -6.83 -34.21 17.08
N ARG A 43 -7.12 -34.60 15.83
CA ARG A 43 -6.59 -33.90 14.67
C ARG A 43 -7.08 -32.44 14.57
N VAL A 44 -8.32 -32.17 14.88
CA VAL A 44 -8.88 -30.78 14.98
C VAL A 44 -8.11 -29.97 16.04
N THR A 45 -7.72 -30.60 17.13
CA THR A 45 -7.00 -29.95 18.23
C THR A 45 -5.51 -29.74 17.90
N GLU A 46 -4.87 -30.68 17.24
CA GLU A 46 -3.42 -30.68 16.99
C GLU A 46 -3.01 -30.05 15.67
N ASP A 47 -3.89 -30.04 14.65
CA ASP A 47 -3.62 -29.46 13.33
C ASP A 47 -4.52 -28.26 13.03
N SER A 48 -3.96 -27.07 13.14
CA SER A 48 -4.65 -25.81 12.86
C SER A 48 -5.15 -25.68 11.41
N VAL A 49 -4.49 -26.33 10.45
CA VAL A 49 -4.93 -26.36 9.03
C VAL A 49 -6.14 -27.26 8.88
N PHE A 50 -6.12 -28.45 9.48
CA PHE A 50 -7.28 -29.34 9.47
C PHE A 50 -8.49 -28.69 10.16
N PHE A 51 -8.26 -27.99 11.28
CA PHE A 51 -9.28 -27.17 11.93
C PHE A 51 -9.85 -26.11 10.97
N ALA A 52 -9.01 -25.33 10.31
CA ALA A 52 -9.45 -24.28 9.41
C ALA A 52 -10.26 -24.84 8.21
N VAL A 53 -9.82 -25.93 7.63
CA VAL A 53 -10.54 -26.58 6.52
C VAL A 53 -11.88 -27.14 6.98
N LEU A 54 -11.90 -27.90 8.08
CA LEU A 54 -13.13 -28.58 8.52
C LEU A 54 -14.13 -27.64 9.22
N MET A 55 -13.62 -26.76 10.10
CA MET A 55 -14.46 -25.95 10.97
C MET A 55 -14.73 -24.54 10.42
N CYS A 56 -13.83 -23.99 9.58
CA CYS A 56 -13.98 -22.67 9.00
C CYS A 56 -14.34 -22.69 7.51
N ASN A 57 -14.39 -23.88 6.87
CA ASN A 57 -14.67 -24.06 5.43
C ASN A 57 -13.62 -23.42 4.51
N ASP A 58 -12.37 -23.37 4.93
CA ASP A 58 -11.28 -22.76 4.15
C ASP A 58 -10.71 -23.74 3.12
N LYS A 59 -11.51 -24.08 2.11
CA LYS A 59 -11.14 -25.02 1.02
C LYS A 59 -9.87 -24.60 0.29
N TRP A 60 -9.65 -23.31 0.16
CA TRP A 60 -8.49 -22.72 -0.52
C TRP A 60 -7.15 -23.07 0.14
N LEU A 61 -7.16 -23.42 1.44
CA LEU A 61 -5.94 -23.83 2.15
C LEU A 61 -5.35 -25.14 1.65
N VAL A 62 -6.12 -26.01 0.98
CA VAL A 62 -5.64 -27.30 0.47
C VAL A 62 -4.44 -27.12 -0.44
N ASP A 63 -4.49 -26.15 -1.34
CA ASP A 63 -3.48 -25.87 -2.35
C ASP A 63 -2.58 -24.65 -1.99
N ALA A 64 -2.52 -24.29 -0.71
CA ALA A 64 -1.79 -23.12 -0.22
C ALA A 64 -0.70 -23.48 0.81
N PRO A 65 0.41 -24.10 0.41
CA PRO A 65 1.42 -24.65 1.34
C PRO A 65 2.06 -23.57 2.22
N ASP A 66 2.29 -22.38 1.73
CA ASP A 66 2.87 -21.27 2.50
C ASP A 66 1.93 -20.79 3.60
N HIS A 67 0.62 -20.69 3.29
CA HIS A 67 -0.41 -20.36 4.28
C HIS A 67 -0.55 -21.46 5.33
N GLN A 68 -0.48 -22.74 4.92
CA GLN A 68 -0.48 -23.88 5.86
C GLN A 68 0.73 -23.83 6.78
N ARG A 69 1.93 -23.51 6.25
CA ARG A 69 3.16 -23.37 7.04
C ARG A 69 3.03 -22.28 8.09
N LEU A 70 2.54 -21.10 7.71
CA LEU A 70 2.32 -19.99 8.63
C LEU A 70 1.27 -20.32 9.69
N LEU A 71 0.19 -21.00 9.29
CA LEU A 71 -0.89 -21.38 10.20
C LEU A 71 -0.44 -22.43 11.23
N ARG A 72 0.41 -23.40 10.85
CA ARG A 72 0.95 -24.45 11.72
C ARG A 72 2.09 -24.00 12.62
N ASP A 73 2.71 -22.86 12.34
CA ASP A 73 3.84 -22.39 13.15
C ASP A 73 3.41 -22.12 14.60
N THR A 74 4.02 -22.80 15.55
CA THR A 74 3.78 -22.65 16.99
C THR A 74 4.97 -22.06 17.74
N HIS A 75 5.95 -21.51 17.01
CA HIS A 75 7.10 -20.88 17.64
C HIS A 75 6.65 -19.69 18.53
N PRO A 76 7.21 -19.52 19.75
CA PRO A 76 6.76 -18.46 20.66
C PRO A 76 7.00 -17.03 20.14
N ARG A 77 7.90 -16.86 19.21
CA ARG A 77 8.21 -15.56 18.59
C ARG A 77 8.16 -15.72 17.09
N GLN A 78 7.19 -15.08 16.43
CA GLN A 78 6.97 -15.20 14.99
C GLN A 78 6.98 -13.83 14.34
N VAL A 79 7.52 -13.74 13.14
CA VAL A 79 7.43 -12.56 12.30
C VAL A 79 7.05 -12.97 10.88
N ALA A 80 5.99 -12.37 10.34
CA ALA A 80 5.50 -12.65 8.99
C ALA A 80 5.48 -11.35 8.17
N VAL A 81 6.36 -11.29 7.19
CA VAL A 81 6.43 -10.18 6.23
C VAL A 81 5.83 -10.67 4.92
N CYS A 82 4.67 -10.11 4.58
CA CYS A 82 3.89 -10.58 3.45
C CYS A 82 3.50 -9.41 2.54
N GLY A 83 3.44 -9.68 1.25
CA GLY A 83 2.94 -8.72 0.29
C GLY A 83 1.45 -8.42 0.46
N ARG A 84 1.02 -7.34 -0.18
CA ARG A 84 -0.37 -6.89 -0.15
C ARG A 84 -1.32 -7.97 -0.67
N GLY A 85 -2.45 -8.15 0.01
CA GLY A 85 -3.46 -9.14 -0.40
C GLY A 85 -3.09 -10.61 -0.16
N TRP A 86 -1.87 -10.92 0.33
CA TRP A 86 -1.44 -12.31 0.56
C TRP A 86 -2.35 -13.10 1.50
N GLY A 87 -3.06 -12.43 2.41
CA GLY A 87 -4.02 -13.10 3.31
C GLY A 87 -3.51 -13.31 4.74
N LYS A 88 -2.45 -12.60 5.18
CA LYS A 88 -1.88 -12.73 6.53
C LYS A 88 -2.91 -12.61 7.66
N SER A 89 -3.77 -11.57 7.62
CA SER A 89 -4.81 -11.34 8.64
C SER A 89 -5.88 -12.43 8.62
N LEU A 90 -6.19 -12.99 7.46
CA LEU A 90 -7.09 -14.14 7.32
C LEU A 90 -6.49 -15.39 7.97
N VAL A 91 -5.23 -15.73 7.68
CA VAL A 91 -4.51 -16.89 8.28
C VAL A 91 -4.46 -16.75 9.80
N PHE A 92 -4.08 -15.57 10.30
CA PHE A 92 -4.01 -15.36 11.75
C PHE A 92 -5.38 -15.34 12.42
N SER A 93 -6.44 -14.96 11.72
CA SER A 93 -7.81 -15.12 12.23
C SER A 93 -8.15 -16.61 12.43
N ARG A 94 -7.72 -17.51 11.52
CA ARG A 94 -7.91 -18.96 11.67
C ARG A 94 -7.10 -19.53 12.83
N LYS A 95 -5.88 -19.01 13.01
CA LYS A 95 -5.05 -19.38 14.16
C LYS A 95 -5.69 -18.95 15.48
N ASN A 96 -6.23 -17.73 15.56
CA ASN A 96 -6.98 -17.26 16.72
C ASN A 96 -8.18 -18.15 17.03
N LEU A 97 -8.96 -18.52 16.01
CA LEU A 97 -10.10 -19.42 16.17
C LEU A 97 -9.66 -20.80 16.66
N TRP A 98 -8.65 -21.38 16.02
CA TRP A 98 -8.09 -22.67 16.46
C TRP A 98 -7.69 -22.62 17.93
N LEU A 99 -6.96 -21.60 18.36
CA LEU A 99 -6.51 -21.44 19.74
C LEU A 99 -7.70 -21.38 20.71
N ILE A 100 -8.66 -20.47 20.51
CA ILE A 100 -9.75 -20.29 21.48
C ILE A 100 -10.74 -21.46 21.51
N PHE A 101 -10.88 -22.23 20.41
CA PHE A 101 -11.79 -23.38 20.33
C PHE A 101 -11.14 -24.72 20.69
N THR A 102 -9.81 -24.78 20.86
CA THR A 102 -9.11 -26.04 21.18
C THR A 102 -8.35 -25.98 22.49
N GLN A 103 -7.96 -24.78 22.96
CA GLN A 103 -7.17 -24.63 24.18
C GLN A 103 -7.99 -24.02 25.31
N PRO A 104 -8.10 -24.69 26.48
CA PRO A 104 -8.89 -24.16 27.59
C PRO A 104 -8.29 -22.89 28.21
N LYS A 105 -9.16 -21.93 28.52
CA LYS A 105 -8.84 -20.67 29.22
C LYS A 105 -7.80 -19.77 28.53
N ILE A 106 -7.53 -20.00 27.25
CA ILE A 106 -6.56 -19.21 26.51
C ILE A 106 -7.05 -17.77 26.28
N GLU A 107 -6.16 -16.80 26.37
CA GLU A 107 -6.40 -15.40 26.06
C GLU A 107 -5.55 -14.95 24.88
N CYS A 108 -6.22 -14.55 23.80
CA CYS A 108 -5.60 -14.02 22.58
C CYS A 108 -5.93 -12.53 22.43
N LEU A 109 -4.91 -11.73 22.11
CA LEU A 109 -5.07 -10.32 21.78
C LEU A 109 -4.71 -10.06 20.32
N ILE A 110 -5.57 -9.32 19.63
CA ILE A 110 -5.29 -8.73 18.32
C ILE A 110 -5.00 -7.27 18.55
N ILE A 111 -3.81 -6.82 18.16
CA ILE A 111 -3.35 -5.44 18.31
C ILE A 111 -2.98 -4.89 16.93
N SER A 112 -3.35 -3.65 16.65
CA SER A 112 -2.91 -2.91 15.47
C SER A 112 -2.82 -1.42 15.80
N SER A 113 -2.31 -0.59 14.89
CA SER A 113 -2.14 0.84 15.12
C SER A 113 -3.46 1.54 15.44
N THR A 114 -4.58 1.11 14.86
CA THR A 114 -5.92 1.66 15.13
C THR A 114 -6.92 0.56 15.48
N GLN A 115 -8.00 0.96 16.18
CA GLN A 115 -9.12 0.04 16.45
C GLN A 115 -9.73 -0.52 15.16
N ARG A 116 -9.85 0.30 14.11
CA ARG A 116 -10.39 -0.15 12.83
C ARG A 116 -9.56 -1.27 12.20
N GLN A 117 -8.25 -1.17 12.29
CA GLN A 117 -7.35 -2.19 11.75
C GLN A 117 -7.37 -3.48 12.57
N SER A 118 -7.36 -3.40 13.91
CA SER A 118 -7.48 -4.59 14.75
C SER A 118 -8.81 -5.32 14.54
N MET A 119 -9.87 -4.59 14.17
CA MET A 119 -11.18 -5.16 13.87
C MET A 119 -11.19 -5.99 12.58
N ILE A 120 -10.31 -5.75 11.59
CA ILE A 120 -10.29 -6.54 10.36
C ILE A 120 -10.08 -8.03 10.65
N MET A 121 -9.06 -8.36 11.42
CA MET A 121 -8.78 -9.75 11.82
C MET A 121 -9.87 -10.29 12.76
N PHE A 122 -10.40 -9.47 13.66
CA PHE A 122 -11.48 -9.83 14.56
C PHE A 122 -12.77 -10.15 13.79
N ASP A 123 -13.13 -9.37 12.79
CA ASP A 123 -14.32 -9.56 11.97
C ASP A 123 -14.24 -10.86 11.16
N TYR A 124 -13.05 -11.23 10.64
CA TYR A 124 -12.85 -12.56 10.07
C TYR A 124 -13.17 -13.68 11.07
N CYS A 125 -12.73 -13.54 12.33
CA CYS A 125 -13.06 -14.51 13.37
C CYS A 125 -14.57 -14.53 13.64
N TYR A 126 -15.18 -13.36 13.83
CA TYR A 126 -16.59 -13.22 14.17
C TYR A 126 -17.50 -13.77 13.08
N HIS A 127 -17.27 -13.42 11.82
CA HIS A 127 -18.07 -13.92 10.70
C HIS A 127 -17.96 -15.44 10.54
N THR A 128 -16.78 -16.00 10.73
CA THR A 128 -16.61 -17.46 10.70
C THR A 128 -17.38 -18.17 11.81
N ILE A 129 -17.36 -17.61 13.02
CA ILE A 129 -18.19 -18.13 14.13
C ILE A 129 -19.68 -18.06 13.79
N GLN A 130 -20.13 -16.96 13.21
CA GLN A 130 -21.54 -16.80 12.86
C GLN A 130 -22.00 -17.75 11.77
N SER A 131 -21.13 -18.13 10.84
CA SER A 131 -21.44 -19.09 9.77
C SER A 131 -21.46 -20.54 10.25
N ASN A 132 -20.82 -20.88 11.38
CA ASN A 132 -20.81 -22.22 11.96
C ASN A 132 -21.67 -22.29 13.22
N SER A 133 -22.81 -22.96 13.14
CA SER A 133 -23.78 -23.05 14.25
C SER A 133 -23.18 -23.71 15.50
N LEU A 134 -22.29 -24.68 15.35
CA LEU A 134 -21.63 -25.33 16.48
C LEU A 134 -20.68 -24.37 17.22
N MET A 135 -19.90 -23.60 16.49
CA MET A 135 -19.05 -22.56 17.09
C MET A 135 -19.90 -21.48 17.75
N ARG A 136 -20.98 -21.03 17.09
CA ARG A 136 -21.90 -20.00 17.61
C ARG A 136 -22.54 -20.41 18.93
N GLU A 137 -22.95 -21.68 19.09
CA GLU A 137 -23.49 -22.20 20.33
C GLU A 137 -22.53 -22.14 21.52
N MET A 138 -21.21 -22.15 21.25
CA MET A 138 -20.18 -22.08 22.29
C MET A 138 -19.87 -20.65 22.75
N ILE A 139 -20.43 -19.63 22.10
CA ILE A 139 -20.24 -18.23 22.48
C ILE A 139 -21.01 -17.94 23.78
N LYS A 140 -20.32 -17.24 24.70
CA LYS A 140 -20.89 -16.80 25.99
C LYS A 140 -21.60 -15.45 25.83
N HIS A 141 -22.89 -15.44 26.15
CA HIS A 141 -23.68 -14.20 26.28
C HIS A 141 -24.33 -14.14 27.70
N PRO A 142 -24.27 -13.00 28.41
CA PRO A 142 -23.48 -11.81 28.13
C PRO A 142 -21.99 -12.04 28.34
N GLY A 143 -21.13 -11.24 27.66
CA GLY A 143 -19.67 -11.31 27.79
C GLY A 143 -18.91 -11.19 26.47
N THR A 144 -19.60 -11.50 25.36
CA THR A 144 -19.12 -11.15 24.01
C THR A 144 -19.62 -9.75 23.67
N THR A 145 -18.69 -8.90 23.22
CA THR A 145 -18.94 -7.50 22.84
C THR A 145 -18.49 -7.26 21.39
N ARG A 146 -18.54 -6.01 20.93
CA ARG A 146 -18.03 -5.65 19.58
C ARG A 146 -16.55 -5.89 19.39
N THR A 147 -15.75 -5.94 20.48
CA THR A 147 -14.28 -6.09 20.43
C THR A 147 -13.79 -7.31 21.21
N THR A 148 -14.70 -8.13 21.75
CA THR A 148 -14.35 -9.27 22.60
C THR A 148 -15.25 -10.46 22.27
N ILE A 149 -14.65 -11.60 21.98
CA ILE A 149 -15.32 -12.91 21.93
C ILE A 149 -14.96 -13.69 23.19
N ARG A 150 -15.95 -14.27 23.85
CA ARG A 150 -15.76 -15.17 24.99
C ARG A 150 -16.48 -16.50 24.75
N LEU A 151 -15.83 -17.58 25.10
CA LEU A 151 -16.42 -18.92 25.01
C LEU A 151 -16.99 -19.36 26.35
N LYS A 152 -18.00 -20.24 26.28
CA LYS A 152 -18.58 -20.93 27.43
C LYS A 152 -17.58 -21.96 28.02
N PRO A 153 -17.73 -22.34 29.31
CA PRO A 153 -17.06 -23.52 29.84
C PRO A 153 -17.40 -24.77 29.00
N PRO A 154 -16.47 -25.73 28.90
CA PRO A 154 -15.20 -25.83 29.62
C PRO A 154 -14.07 -24.97 29.00
N LEU A 155 -14.17 -24.57 27.74
CA LEU A 155 -13.09 -23.87 27.04
C LEU A 155 -12.79 -22.49 27.67
N SER A 156 -13.82 -21.66 27.88
CA SER A 156 -13.66 -20.33 28.51
C SER A 156 -12.58 -19.43 27.82
N GLY A 157 -12.26 -19.70 26.56
CA GLY A 157 -11.30 -18.93 25.77
C GLY A 157 -11.77 -17.50 25.53
N ARG A 158 -10.83 -16.58 25.33
CA ARG A 158 -11.10 -15.15 25.11
C ARG A 158 -10.26 -14.61 23.95
N LEU A 159 -10.91 -13.88 23.05
CA LEU A 159 -10.24 -13.11 21.99
C LEU A 159 -10.64 -11.64 22.11
N VAL A 160 -9.66 -10.73 22.10
CA VAL A 160 -9.90 -9.29 22.25
C VAL A 160 -9.15 -8.54 21.15
N ALA A 161 -9.81 -7.56 20.52
CA ALA A 161 -9.20 -6.65 19.54
C ALA A 161 -9.04 -5.25 20.15
N LEU A 162 -7.81 -4.74 20.15
CA LEU A 162 -7.42 -3.48 20.78
C LEU A 162 -6.59 -2.61 19.83
N PRO A 163 -6.71 -1.28 19.92
CA PRO A 163 -5.74 -0.38 19.32
C PRO A 163 -4.44 -0.41 20.13
N CYS A 164 -3.31 -0.14 19.49
CA CYS A 164 -2.02 0.01 20.16
C CYS A 164 -1.95 1.36 20.90
N SER A 165 -2.45 1.37 22.13
CA SER A 165 -2.46 2.55 23.01
C SER A 165 -2.17 2.10 24.43
N PRO A 166 -1.28 2.80 25.19
CA PRO A 166 -0.88 2.39 26.54
C PRO A 166 -2.06 2.15 27.48
N ASP A 167 -3.05 3.05 27.46
CA ASP A 167 -4.23 2.96 28.32
C ASP A 167 -5.10 1.75 28.05
N LYS A 168 -5.06 1.20 26.82
CA LYS A 168 -5.85 0.04 26.43
C LYS A 168 -5.12 -1.28 26.61
N LEU A 169 -3.80 -1.26 26.63
CA LEU A 169 -2.96 -2.45 26.74
C LEU A 169 -2.66 -2.86 28.17
N ARG A 170 -2.60 -1.89 29.09
CA ARG A 170 -2.28 -2.13 30.51
C ARG A 170 -3.31 -3.05 31.17
N GLY A 171 -2.80 -3.99 31.96
CA GLY A 171 -3.62 -4.96 32.71
C GLY A 171 -3.98 -6.24 31.96
N PHE A 172 -3.53 -6.42 30.72
CA PHE A 172 -3.63 -7.68 30.02
C PHE A 172 -2.38 -8.55 30.24
N HIS A 173 -2.59 -9.85 30.39
CA HIS A 173 -1.54 -10.89 30.48
C HIS A 173 -1.89 -12.02 29.52
N PRO A 174 -1.81 -11.81 28.21
CA PRO A 174 -2.28 -12.77 27.19
C PRO A 174 -1.38 -13.98 27.11
N ASP A 175 -1.93 -15.04 26.54
CA ASP A 175 -1.15 -16.21 26.10
C ASP A 175 -0.61 -16.02 24.68
N TRP A 176 -1.37 -15.31 23.83
CA TRP A 176 -1.00 -14.97 22.47
C TRP A 176 -1.29 -13.51 22.16
N VAL A 177 -0.33 -12.86 21.52
CA VAL A 177 -0.49 -11.51 20.96
C VAL A 177 -0.22 -11.54 19.45
N PHE A 178 -1.17 -11.06 18.68
CA PHE A 178 -1.08 -10.86 17.23
C PHE A 178 -1.01 -9.36 16.96
N CYS A 179 0.17 -8.86 16.64
CA CYS A 179 0.37 -7.46 16.23
C CYS A 179 0.31 -7.39 14.70
N ASP A 180 -0.88 -7.07 14.18
CA ASP A 180 -1.10 -6.95 12.74
C ASP A 180 -0.76 -5.55 12.25
N GLU A 181 -0.26 -5.46 11.01
CA GLU A 181 0.31 -4.24 10.42
C GLU A 181 1.36 -3.59 11.34
N ALA A 182 2.24 -4.41 11.93
CA ALA A 182 3.25 -4.00 12.89
C ALA A 182 4.18 -2.91 12.35
N SER A 183 4.38 -2.82 11.04
CA SER A 183 5.19 -1.80 10.37
C SER A 183 4.68 -0.36 10.55
N ILE A 184 3.40 -0.18 10.89
CA ILE A 184 2.81 1.14 11.18
C ILE A 184 2.55 1.38 12.67
N VAL A 185 2.88 0.41 13.53
CA VAL A 185 2.89 0.58 14.98
C VAL A 185 4.25 1.15 15.39
N PRO A 186 4.32 2.26 16.14
CA PRO A 186 5.60 2.82 16.57
C PRO A 186 6.48 1.76 17.25
N SER A 187 7.76 1.70 16.88
CA SER A 187 8.70 0.70 17.42
C SER A 187 8.78 0.73 18.95
N GLU A 188 8.71 1.92 19.54
CA GLU A 188 8.70 2.11 20.98
C GLU A 188 7.48 1.43 21.62
N MET A 189 6.30 1.58 21.05
CA MET A 189 5.08 0.93 21.54
C MET A 189 5.18 -0.60 21.52
N ILE A 190 5.81 -1.17 20.49
CA ILE A 190 6.02 -2.61 20.43
C ILE A 190 6.98 -3.06 21.56
N THR A 191 8.07 -2.33 21.76
CA THR A 191 9.12 -2.72 22.74
C THR A 191 8.74 -2.41 24.17
N SER A 192 8.11 -1.25 24.45
CA SER A 192 7.82 -0.79 25.81
C SER A 192 6.45 -1.19 26.35
N GLU A 193 5.45 -1.43 25.47
CA GLU A 193 4.12 -1.81 25.93
C GLU A 193 3.78 -3.26 25.56
N ILE A 194 3.88 -3.64 24.28
CA ILE A 194 3.45 -4.98 23.85
C ILE A 194 4.38 -6.08 24.38
N MET A 195 5.69 -5.91 24.24
CA MET A 195 6.64 -6.93 24.72
C MET A 195 6.61 -7.10 26.23
N LEU A 196 6.35 -6.03 26.98
CA LEU A 196 6.26 -6.08 28.46
C LEU A 196 4.97 -6.72 28.97
N MET A 197 3.92 -6.84 28.14
CA MET A 197 2.71 -7.62 28.49
C MET A 197 2.95 -9.13 28.49
N LEU A 198 4.01 -9.61 27.85
CA LEU A 198 4.31 -11.02 27.65
C LEU A 198 4.98 -11.60 28.92
N THR A 199 4.26 -11.61 30.03
CA THR A 199 4.77 -12.00 31.35
C THR A 199 4.61 -13.47 31.66
N LYS A 200 3.73 -14.19 30.95
CA LYS A 200 3.53 -15.63 31.14
C LYS A 200 4.71 -16.45 30.57
N PRO A 201 5.11 -17.57 31.18
CA PRO A 201 6.26 -18.36 30.71
C PRO A 201 6.15 -18.85 29.26
N ASN A 202 4.96 -19.16 28.80
CA ASN A 202 4.70 -19.74 27.45
C ASN A 202 3.88 -18.77 26.59
N CYS A 203 4.09 -17.46 26.73
CA CYS A 203 3.39 -16.50 25.91
C CYS A 203 3.99 -16.41 24.50
N HIS A 204 3.12 -16.21 23.52
CA HIS A 204 3.48 -16.13 22.11
C HIS A 204 3.28 -14.70 21.59
N PHE A 205 4.21 -14.28 20.75
CA PHE A 205 4.14 -12.97 20.07
C PHE A 205 4.33 -13.13 18.58
N VAL A 206 3.34 -12.74 17.83
CA VAL A 206 3.30 -12.76 16.37
C VAL A 206 3.24 -11.33 15.86
N MET A 207 4.20 -10.93 15.05
CA MET A 207 4.17 -9.68 14.30
C MET A 207 3.93 -9.96 12.83
N SER A 208 3.08 -9.16 12.20
CA SER A 208 2.87 -9.23 10.75
C SER A 208 2.77 -7.84 10.12
N GLY A 209 3.18 -7.72 8.87
CA GLY A 209 3.08 -6.47 8.12
C GLY A 209 3.74 -6.55 6.75
N THR A 210 3.60 -5.46 5.99
CA THR A 210 4.42 -5.19 4.80
C THR A 210 5.68 -4.42 5.21
N PRO A 211 6.79 -4.50 4.46
CA PRO A 211 8.01 -3.77 4.76
C PRO A 211 7.77 -2.26 4.74
N LYS A 212 8.05 -1.58 5.85
CA LYS A 212 8.01 -0.12 5.95
C LYS A 212 9.05 0.33 6.99
N GLY A 213 9.77 1.41 6.68
CA GLY A 213 10.77 1.96 7.59
C GLY A 213 11.99 1.04 7.80
N PHE A 214 13.17 1.56 7.53
CA PHE A 214 14.41 0.77 7.54
C PHE A 214 14.86 0.41 8.96
N ASP A 215 14.67 1.31 9.92
CA ASP A 215 15.06 1.13 11.33
C ASP A 215 13.93 0.59 12.22
N HIS A 216 12.83 0.14 11.62
CA HIS A 216 11.68 -0.34 12.38
C HIS A 216 11.96 -1.69 13.06
N VAL A 217 11.35 -1.91 14.24
CA VAL A 217 11.48 -3.16 15.01
C VAL A 217 11.10 -4.39 14.19
N LEU A 218 10.10 -4.29 13.30
CA LEU A 218 9.68 -5.39 12.43
C LEU A 218 10.85 -5.88 11.56
N ARG A 219 11.64 -4.98 10.97
CA ARG A 219 12.82 -5.35 10.19
C ARG A 219 13.90 -5.99 11.04
N ARG A 220 14.19 -5.41 12.21
CA ARG A 220 15.20 -5.95 13.13
C ARG A 220 14.84 -7.37 13.58
N THR A 221 13.58 -7.64 13.88
CA THR A 221 13.11 -8.98 14.26
C THR A 221 13.07 -9.94 13.06
N PHE A 222 12.73 -9.46 11.87
CA PHE A 222 12.78 -10.26 10.64
C PHE A 222 14.21 -10.75 10.31
N LEU A 223 15.21 -9.96 10.61
CA LEU A 223 16.62 -10.35 10.43
C LEU A 223 17.15 -11.26 11.55
N ASP A 224 16.45 -11.35 12.67
CA ASP A 224 16.87 -12.16 13.82
C ASP A 224 16.28 -13.60 13.78
N THR A 225 16.74 -14.36 12.83
CA THR A 225 16.30 -15.76 12.61
C THR A 225 16.68 -16.71 13.74
N LYS A 226 17.50 -16.26 14.70
CA LYS A 226 17.87 -17.08 15.89
C LYS A 226 16.79 -17.06 16.95
N ARG A 227 16.09 -15.93 17.13
CA ARG A 227 15.07 -15.76 18.15
C ARG A 227 13.65 -15.84 17.61
N TYR A 228 13.46 -15.64 16.29
CA TYR A 228 12.16 -15.57 15.65
C TYR A 228 12.01 -16.64 14.57
N SER A 229 10.84 -17.25 14.49
CA SER A 229 10.40 -17.95 13.29
C SER A 229 10.00 -16.92 12.26
N VAL A 230 10.72 -16.91 11.13
CA VAL A 230 10.61 -15.88 10.11
C VAL A 230 9.90 -16.41 8.89
N HIS A 231 8.87 -15.67 8.46
CA HIS A 231 8.08 -15.96 7.28
C HIS A 231 8.16 -14.78 6.30
N HIS A 232 8.46 -15.06 5.04
CA HIS A 232 8.52 -14.09 3.97
C HIS A 232 7.72 -14.58 2.76
N TYR A 233 6.66 -13.87 2.41
CA TYR A 233 5.75 -14.31 1.36
C TYR A 233 5.32 -13.15 0.45
N PRO A 234 5.84 -13.09 -0.79
CA PRO A 234 5.35 -12.18 -1.83
C PRO A 234 3.88 -12.42 -2.19
N SER A 235 3.19 -11.38 -2.65
CA SER A 235 1.77 -11.45 -3.03
C SER A 235 1.47 -12.55 -4.06
N TYR A 236 2.36 -12.76 -5.01
CA TYR A 236 2.20 -13.74 -6.09
C TYR A 236 2.32 -15.20 -5.64
N THR A 237 2.71 -15.48 -4.39
CA THR A 237 2.70 -16.84 -3.82
C THR A 237 1.34 -17.19 -3.22
N SER A 238 0.41 -16.25 -3.18
CA SER A 238 -0.91 -16.46 -2.60
C SER A 238 -1.96 -16.83 -3.65
N PRO A 239 -2.74 -17.89 -3.44
CA PRO A 239 -3.89 -18.20 -4.30
C PRO A 239 -5.04 -17.19 -4.16
N LEU A 240 -4.96 -16.27 -3.18
CA LEU A 240 -5.98 -15.24 -2.96
C LEU A 240 -5.77 -14.00 -3.85
N VAL A 241 -4.62 -13.88 -4.51
CA VAL A 241 -4.29 -12.79 -5.44
C VAL A 241 -4.26 -13.33 -6.85
N SER A 242 -5.17 -12.90 -7.69
CA SER A 242 -5.22 -13.35 -9.08
C SER A 242 -4.07 -12.74 -9.90
N LYS A 243 -3.73 -13.41 -11.01
CA LYS A 243 -2.70 -12.93 -11.93
C LYS A 243 -3.09 -11.58 -12.55
N GLU A 244 -4.35 -11.44 -12.93
CA GLU A 244 -4.90 -10.22 -13.51
C GLU A 244 -4.71 -9.03 -12.56
N ARG A 245 -4.94 -9.24 -11.26
CA ARG A 245 -4.73 -8.21 -10.24
C ARG A 245 -3.25 -7.85 -10.09
N LEU A 246 -2.34 -8.80 -10.18
CA LEU A 246 -0.90 -8.53 -10.15
C LEU A 246 -0.46 -7.75 -11.40
N ASP A 247 -1.01 -8.08 -12.56
CA ASP A 247 -0.71 -7.38 -13.81
C ASP A 247 -1.22 -5.92 -13.78
N GLU A 248 -2.42 -5.67 -13.22
CA GLU A 248 -2.94 -4.32 -12.95
C GLU A 248 -2.00 -3.53 -12.02
N TRP A 249 -1.64 -4.10 -10.86
CA TRP A 249 -0.76 -3.41 -9.91
C TRP A 249 0.60 -3.08 -10.52
N LYS A 250 1.13 -3.93 -11.39
CA LYS A 250 2.41 -3.69 -12.05
C LYS A 250 2.38 -2.51 -13.03
N LEU A 251 1.21 -2.16 -13.55
CA LEU A 251 1.03 -0.99 -14.40
C LEU A 251 0.95 0.31 -13.59
N ASP A 252 0.44 0.24 -12.36
CA ASP A 252 0.14 1.41 -11.53
C ASP A 252 1.20 1.71 -10.47
N MET A 253 2.10 0.75 -10.18
CA MET A 253 3.13 0.88 -9.14
C MET A 253 4.50 1.18 -9.73
N THR A 254 5.27 2.05 -9.05
CA THR A 254 6.69 2.17 -9.29
C THR A 254 7.42 0.87 -8.92
N GLN A 255 8.63 0.66 -9.43
CA GLN A 255 9.42 -0.54 -9.09
C GLN A 255 9.68 -0.65 -7.57
N GLU A 256 9.87 0.47 -6.90
CA GLU A 256 10.06 0.49 -5.44
C GLU A 256 8.78 0.08 -4.68
N GLU A 257 7.62 0.60 -5.10
CA GLU A 257 6.34 0.19 -4.52
C GLU A 257 6.06 -1.29 -4.78
N TRP A 258 6.35 -1.78 -5.98
CA TRP A 258 6.22 -3.19 -6.32
C TRP A 258 7.09 -4.05 -5.40
N THR A 259 8.37 -3.70 -5.25
CA THR A 259 9.32 -4.43 -4.41
C THR A 259 8.86 -4.44 -2.94
N ARG A 260 8.35 -3.33 -2.45
CA ARG A 260 7.86 -3.22 -1.07
C ARG A 260 6.49 -3.89 -0.86
N GLU A 261 5.50 -3.56 -1.69
CA GLU A 261 4.11 -3.95 -1.45
C GLU A 261 3.78 -5.35 -1.99
N VAL A 262 4.41 -5.78 -3.11
CA VAL A 262 4.13 -7.07 -3.76
C VAL A 262 5.19 -8.12 -3.43
N GLU A 263 6.48 -7.79 -3.55
CA GLU A 263 7.56 -8.72 -3.23
C GLU A 263 7.86 -8.81 -1.74
N ALA A 264 7.27 -7.91 -0.94
CA ALA A 264 7.45 -7.84 0.50
C ALA A 264 8.93 -7.68 0.92
N GLN A 265 9.71 -6.91 0.17
CA GLN A 265 11.12 -6.65 0.45
C GLN A 265 11.34 -5.22 0.94
N TRP A 266 12.33 -5.04 1.82
CA TRP A 266 12.81 -3.70 2.15
C TRP A 266 13.68 -3.18 1.02
N THR A 267 13.33 -2.01 0.49
CA THR A 267 14.18 -1.27 -0.44
C THR A 267 15.29 -0.56 0.33
N GLU A 268 16.52 -0.58 -0.19
CA GLU A 268 17.60 0.24 0.36
C GLU A 268 17.25 1.71 0.14
N LEU A 269 17.38 2.52 1.17
CA LEU A 269 17.21 3.96 1.09
C LEU A 269 18.44 4.55 0.35
N THR A 270 18.37 4.65 -0.96
CA THR A 270 19.05 5.75 -1.63
C THR A 270 18.19 6.99 -1.36
N ASN A 271 18.75 8.03 -0.74
CA ASN A 271 18.01 9.27 -0.48
C ASN A 271 17.65 10.01 -1.79
N VAL A 272 18.06 9.49 -2.93
CA VAL A 272 17.83 10.04 -4.27
C VAL A 272 16.55 9.45 -4.84
N PHE A 273 15.58 10.30 -5.15
CA PHE A 273 14.29 9.84 -5.65
C PHE A 273 14.32 9.42 -7.12
N PHE A 274 15.11 10.12 -7.94
CA PHE A 274 15.35 9.81 -9.35
C PHE A 274 16.82 9.43 -9.59
N PRO A 275 17.17 8.13 -9.58
CA PRO A 275 18.52 7.67 -9.88
C PRO A 275 18.97 8.09 -11.29
N MET A 276 20.27 8.36 -11.46
CA MET A 276 20.81 8.89 -12.72
C MET A 276 20.60 7.94 -13.91
N ASP A 277 20.67 6.64 -13.70
CA ASP A 277 20.40 5.63 -14.74
C ASP A 277 18.93 5.65 -15.21
N LEU A 278 18.00 5.93 -14.31
CA LEU A 278 16.58 6.12 -14.65
C LEU A 278 16.39 7.41 -15.47
N ILE A 279 17.06 8.50 -15.10
CA ILE A 279 17.00 9.79 -15.82
C ILE A 279 17.57 9.62 -17.24
N ILE A 280 18.77 9.00 -17.38
CA ILE A 280 19.38 8.71 -18.67
C ILE A 280 18.47 7.83 -19.54
N GLY A 281 17.74 6.90 -18.92
CA GLY A 281 16.75 6.07 -19.63
C GLY A 281 15.57 6.82 -20.24
N CYS A 282 15.38 8.10 -19.85
CA CYS A 282 14.33 8.98 -20.38
C CYS A 282 14.83 9.88 -21.54
N VAL A 283 16.12 9.85 -21.88
CA VAL A 283 16.63 10.63 -23.00
C VAL A 283 15.95 10.17 -24.30
N ASP A 284 15.32 11.11 -24.99
CA ASP A 284 14.61 10.85 -26.26
C ASP A 284 15.37 11.48 -27.43
N PRO A 285 15.97 10.67 -28.33
CA PRO A 285 16.73 11.18 -29.46
C PRO A 285 15.91 12.04 -30.42
N GLU A 286 14.59 11.81 -30.51
CA GLU A 286 13.71 12.61 -31.38
C GLU A 286 13.63 14.09 -30.95
N LEU A 287 13.83 14.39 -29.66
CA LEU A 287 13.82 15.74 -29.15
C LEU A 287 15.03 16.58 -29.64
N GLY A 288 16.16 15.95 -29.90
CA GLY A 288 17.37 16.60 -30.44
C GLY A 288 17.42 16.63 -31.97
N ASP A 289 16.43 16.04 -32.66
CA ASP A 289 16.39 16.00 -34.12
C ASP A 289 15.41 17.06 -34.64
N HIS A 290 15.93 18.18 -35.13
CA HIS A 290 15.12 19.29 -35.65
C HIS A 290 14.26 18.94 -36.89
N ASP A 291 14.54 17.83 -37.56
CA ASP A 291 13.69 17.33 -38.64
C ASP A 291 12.54 16.43 -38.12
N SER A 292 12.56 16.11 -36.83
CA SER A 292 11.48 15.36 -36.18
C SER A 292 10.26 16.25 -35.88
N PRO A 293 9.05 15.80 -36.16
CA PRO A 293 7.84 16.52 -35.74
C PRO A 293 7.65 16.58 -34.20
N ASN A 294 8.52 15.90 -33.47
CA ASN A 294 8.48 15.81 -32.00
C ASN A 294 9.71 16.45 -31.36
N HIS A 295 10.47 17.29 -32.09
CA HIS A 295 11.67 17.93 -31.57
C HIS A 295 11.38 18.90 -30.45
N TYR A 296 12.42 19.25 -29.70
CA TYR A 296 12.38 20.28 -28.67
C TYR A 296 12.47 21.68 -29.32
N PHE A 297 11.67 22.61 -28.81
CA PHE A 297 11.65 24.00 -29.25
C PHE A 297 12.39 24.86 -28.24
N ASP A 298 13.42 25.58 -28.69
CA ASP A 298 14.18 26.52 -27.84
C ASP A 298 13.42 27.85 -27.62
N GLU A 299 12.71 28.29 -28.65
CA GLU A 299 11.96 29.54 -28.66
C GLU A 299 10.55 29.32 -29.21
N LEU A 300 9.63 30.22 -28.85
CA LEU A 300 8.26 30.21 -29.39
C LEU A 300 8.16 30.77 -30.81
N GLU A 301 9.12 31.65 -31.19
CA GLU A 301 9.13 32.27 -32.50
C GLU A 301 9.43 31.23 -33.60
N GLY A 302 8.59 31.25 -34.65
CA GLY A 302 8.76 30.35 -35.78
C GLY A 302 8.00 29.03 -35.70
N ILE A 303 7.41 28.69 -34.53
CA ILE A 303 6.60 27.47 -34.41
C ILE A 303 5.28 27.65 -35.17
N THR A 304 4.99 26.77 -36.11
CA THR A 304 3.73 26.78 -36.87
C THR A 304 2.78 25.72 -36.28
N ARG A 305 1.63 26.16 -35.77
CA ARG A 305 0.63 25.28 -35.13
C ARG A 305 0.20 24.10 -36.03
N GLY A 306 0.24 24.25 -37.34
CA GLY A 306 -0.09 23.16 -38.29
C GLY A 306 0.93 22.02 -38.34
N GLU A 307 2.12 22.21 -37.79
CA GLU A 307 3.20 21.22 -37.74
C GLU A 307 3.20 20.46 -36.42
N LEU A 308 2.43 20.91 -35.43
CA LEU A 308 2.35 20.30 -34.11
C LEU A 308 1.40 19.11 -34.09
N HIS A 309 1.84 17.99 -33.54
CA HIS A 309 1.07 16.76 -33.43
C HIS A 309 0.84 16.35 -31.97
N GLY A 310 -0.29 15.69 -31.70
CA GLY A 310 -0.66 15.23 -30.36
C GLY A 310 -1.36 16.30 -29.51
N SER A 311 -1.39 16.08 -28.21
CA SER A 311 -2.00 16.98 -27.22
C SER A 311 -0.92 17.58 -26.33
N PHE A 312 -1.07 18.87 -26.00
CA PHE A 312 -0.08 19.60 -25.22
C PHE A 312 -0.64 20.00 -23.86
N TYR A 313 0.22 19.89 -22.85
CA TYR A 313 -0.10 20.15 -21.46
C TYR A 313 0.99 21.02 -20.86
N ALA A 314 0.61 21.99 -20.05
CA ALA A 314 1.54 22.93 -19.45
C ALA A 314 1.61 22.77 -17.93
N GLY A 315 2.81 22.92 -17.39
CA GLY A 315 3.09 23.08 -15.97
C GLY A 315 3.84 24.36 -15.73
N LEU A 316 3.33 25.18 -14.82
CA LEU A 316 3.94 26.45 -14.43
C LEU A 316 4.29 26.39 -12.95
N ASP A 317 5.58 26.41 -12.67
CA ASP A 317 6.09 26.67 -11.33
C ASP A 317 6.36 28.15 -11.18
N VAL A 318 5.72 28.80 -10.20
CA VAL A 318 5.77 30.26 -10.04
C VAL A 318 6.74 30.63 -8.95
N GLY A 319 7.91 31.09 -9.34
CA GLY A 319 8.94 31.54 -8.43
C GLY A 319 8.58 32.86 -7.71
N LYS A 320 9.08 32.98 -6.47
CA LYS A 320 9.09 34.20 -5.69
C LYS A 320 10.39 34.96 -5.93
N GLN A 321 10.61 36.04 -5.17
CA GLN A 321 11.78 36.95 -5.32
C GLN A 321 13.16 36.26 -5.42
N MET A 322 13.30 35.01 -4.94
CA MET A 322 14.56 34.26 -4.90
C MET A 322 14.57 32.99 -5.79
N ASP A 323 13.41 32.60 -6.34
CA ASP A 323 13.24 31.43 -7.17
C ASP A 323 12.79 31.81 -8.58
N HIS A 324 13.15 31.01 -9.57
CA HIS A 324 12.74 31.23 -10.95
C HIS A 324 11.31 30.75 -11.18
N SER A 325 10.56 31.50 -12.00
CA SER A 325 9.36 30.91 -12.61
C SER A 325 9.79 30.09 -13.81
N VAL A 326 9.18 28.89 -13.96
CA VAL A 326 9.48 27.98 -15.07
C VAL A 326 8.18 27.47 -15.69
N LEU A 327 8.08 27.60 -17.02
CA LEU A 327 7.04 26.98 -17.84
C LEU A 327 7.62 25.72 -18.48
N ALA A 328 6.95 24.58 -18.32
CA ALA A 328 7.24 23.34 -19.04
C ALA A 328 6.04 22.93 -19.89
N VAL A 329 6.27 22.51 -21.14
CA VAL A 329 5.25 22.01 -22.06
C VAL A 329 5.54 20.57 -22.42
N VAL A 330 4.58 19.70 -22.14
CA VAL A 330 4.65 18.27 -22.43
C VAL A 330 3.70 17.94 -23.58
N GLN A 331 4.23 17.32 -24.61
CA GLN A 331 3.47 16.69 -25.69
C GLN A 331 3.08 15.29 -25.28
N LYS A 332 1.78 14.94 -25.42
CA LYS A 332 1.28 13.56 -25.27
C LYS A 332 0.90 13.01 -26.65
N ILE A 333 1.62 11.97 -27.06
CA ILE A 333 1.34 11.24 -28.31
C ILE A 333 1.64 9.76 -28.12
N ASN A 334 0.73 8.87 -28.56
CA ASN A 334 0.86 7.42 -28.44
C ASN A 334 1.18 6.93 -27.01
N GLY A 335 0.62 7.60 -26.00
CA GLY A 335 0.86 7.26 -24.59
C GLY A 335 2.20 7.74 -24.03
N LYS A 336 3.11 8.26 -24.85
CA LYS A 336 4.39 8.86 -24.44
C LYS A 336 4.21 10.34 -24.16
N ARG A 337 4.94 10.87 -23.17
CA ARG A 337 5.03 12.29 -22.79
C ARG A 337 6.43 12.76 -23.13
N ARG A 338 6.56 13.86 -23.87
CA ARG A 338 7.85 14.46 -24.25
C ARG A 338 7.89 15.89 -23.78
N LEU A 339 8.95 16.29 -23.11
CA LEU A 339 9.20 17.69 -22.79
C LEU A 339 9.64 18.40 -24.09
N VAL A 340 8.72 19.09 -24.76
CA VAL A 340 8.97 19.71 -26.07
C VAL A 340 9.31 21.20 -25.98
N TYR A 341 9.06 21.84 -24.85
CA TYR A 341 9.42 23.25 -24.60
C TYR A 341 9.57 23.47 -23.10
N LYS A 342 10.54 24.28 -22.74
CA LYS A 342 10.77 24.77 -21.37
C LYS A 342 11.30 26.19 -21.40
N HIS A 343 10.74 27.06 -20.57
CA HIS A 343 11.20 28.44 -20.44
C HIS A 343 11.39 28.79 -18.97
N GLN A 344 12.61 29.16 -18.63
CA GLN A 344 12.96 29.65 -17.29
C GLN A 344 13.04 31.18 -17.36
N PHE A 345 12.18 31.83 -16.60
CA PHE A 345 12.13 33.29 -16.54
C PHE A 345 13.28 33.83 -15.69
N PRO A 346 13.86 34.99 -16.07
CA PRO A 346 14.81 35.72 -15.22
C PRO A 346 14.23 35.97 -13.82
N LEU A 347 15.09 35.99 -12.81
CA LEU A 347 14.68 36.32 -11.44
C LEU A 347 14.01 37.70 -11.39
N GLY A 348 12.88 37.77 -10.69
CA GLY A 348 12.13 39.01 -10.53
C GLY A 348 11.27 39.42 -11.74
N THR A 349 11.08 38.50 -12.72
CA THR A 349 10.13 38.76 -13.82
C THR A 349 8.72 38.99 -13.24
N PRO A 350 8.03 40.08 -13.58
CA PRO A 350 6.68 40.34 -13.11
C PRO A 350 5.68 39.26 -13.55
N TYR A 351 4.73 38.91 -12.70
CA TYR A 351 3.72 37.90 -13.03
C TYR A 351 2.93 38.18 -14.31
N PRO A 352 2.53 39.43 -14.63
CA PRO A 352 1.88 39.72 -15.90
C PRO A 352 2.72 39.36 -17.14
N ASP A 353 4.05 39.47 -17.05
CA ASP A 353 4.95 39.10 -18.16
C ASP A 353 5.04 37.56 -18.28
N VAL A 354 5.07 36.81 -17.13
CA VAL A 354 5.00 35.37 -17.11
C VAL A 354 3.69 34.90 -17.72
N ILE A 355 2.56 35.44 -17.28
CA ILE A 355 1.22 35.11 -17.78
C ILE A 355 1.11 35.42 -19.27
N GLY A 356 1.63 36.58 -19.72
CA GLY A 356 1.66 36.97 -21.14
C GLY A 356 2.46 35.97 -21.99
N HIS A 357 3.55 35.42 -21.46
CA HIS A 357 4.32 34.37 -22.15
C HIS A 357 3.56 33.06 -22.22
N VAL A 358 2.93 32.63 -21.12
CA VAL A 358 2.08 31.44 -21.10
C VAL A 358 0.92 31.55 -22.08
N ALA A 359 0.29 32.72 -22.17
CA ALA A 359 -0.79 32.99 -23.13
C ALA A 359 -0.30 32.87 -24.59
N ARG A 360 0.89 33.39 -24.91
CA ARG A 360 1.50 33.20 -26.24
C ARG A 360 1.80 31.72 -26.52
N ALA A 361 2.33 31.00 -25.55
CA ALA A 361 2.56 29.57 -25.68
C ALA A 361 1.25 28.78 -25.90
N ASP A 362 0.17 29.14 -25.22
CA ASP A 362 -1.15 28.54 -25.44
C ASP A 362 -1.70 28.80 -26.85
N GLN A 363 -1.53 30.00 -27.38
CA GLN A 363 -1.92 30.32 -28.76
C GLN A 363 -1.22 29.42 -29.80
N ILE A 364 0.01 28.98 -29.51
CA ILE A 364 0.83 28.12 -30.37
C ILE A 364 0.50 26.65 -30.16
N PHE A 365 0.60 26.18 -28.95
CA PHE A 365 0.44 24.77 -28.61
C PHE A 365 -1.01 24.34 -28.44
N GLY A 366 -1.90 25.23 -27.96
CA GLY A 366 -3.29 24.92 -27.65
C GLY A 366 -3.43 23.92 -26.49
N PHE A 367 -3.10 24.36 -25.29
CA PHE A 367 -3.05 23.53 -24.12
C PHE A 367 -4.39 22.89 -23.78
N VAL A 368 -4.41 21.59 -23.59
CA VAL A 368 -5.56 20.85 -23.09
C VAL A 368 -5.81 21.18 -21.62
N SER A 369 -4.72 21.32 -20.84
CA SER A 369 -4.77 21.69 -19.42
C SER A 369 -3.47 22.37 -19.01
N ILE A 370 -3.57 23.35 -18.10
CA ILE A 370 -2.46 24.08 -17.51
C ILE A 370 -2.53 23.87 -16.00
N TRP A 371 -1.44 23.39 -15.39
CA TRP A 371 -1.33 23.26 -13.94
C TRP A 371 -0.31 24.23 -13.39
N VAL A 372 -0.67 24.96 -12.32
CA VAL A 372 0.11 26.08 -11.78
C VAL A 372 0.35 25.86 -10.29
N ASP A 373 1.61 25.98 -9.85
CA ASP A 373 1.88 26.12 -8.41
C ASP A 373 1.46 27.52 -7.95
N LYS A 374 0.43 27.57 -7.11
CA LYS A 374 -0.05 28.79 -6.46
C LYS A 374 0.42 28.94 -5.01
N THR A 375 1.40 28.16 -4.58
CA THR A 375 1.94 28.20 -3.21
C THR A 375 2.50 29.58 -2.91
N GLY A 376 1.82 30.34 -2.04
CA GLY A 376 2.22 31.67 -1.60
C GLY A 376 1.96 32.84 -2.54
N VAL A 377 1.42 32.61 -3.73
CA VAL A 377 0.84 33.65 -4.63
C VAL A 377 -0.67 33.68 -4.46
N GLY A 378 -1.27 32.57 -4.01
CA GLY A 378 -2.71 32.47 -3.84
C GLY A 378 -3.46 32.24 -5.16
N ASP A 379 -4.79 32.41 -5.09
CA ASP A 379 -5.66 32.23 -6.27
C ASP A 379 -5.51 33.36 -7.30
N VAL A 380 -4.92 34.48 -6.92
CA VAL A 380 -4.77 35.68 -7.79
C VAL A 380 -4.12 35.36 -9.14
N ILE A 381 -3.10 34.49 -9.15
CA ILE A 381 -2.42 34.13 -10.41
C ILE A 381 -3.32 33.33 -11.35
N VAL A 382 -4.18 32.46 -10.80
CA VAL A 382 -5.14 31.69 -11.60
C VAL A 382 -6.20 32.63 -12.16
N ASP A 383 -6.73 33.55 -11.34
CA ASP A 383 -7.72 34.54 -11.75
C ASP A 383 -7.17 35.45 -12.88
N GLU A 384 -5.93 35.97 -12.74
CA GLU A 384 -5.27 36.74 -13.76
C GLU A 384 -5.02 35.95 -15.07
N MET A 385 -4.69 34.67 -14.99
CA MET A 385 -4.55 33.80 -16.16
C MET A 385 -5.88 33.58 -16.88
N GLU A 386 -6.98 33.46 -16.15
CA GLU A 386 -8.33 33.34 -16.71
C GLU A 386 -8.79 34.66 -17.35
N GLU A 387 -8.46 35.80 -16.74
CA GLU A 387 -8.77 37.13 -17.28
C GLU A 387 -8.10 37.41 -18.63
N VAL A 388 -6.90 36.88 -18.89
CA VAL A 388 -6.23 37.01 -20.19
C VAL A 388 -6.71 35.98 -21.22
N GLY A 389 -7.70 35.16 -20.86
CA GLY A 389 -8.38 34.22 -21.76
C GLY A 389 -7.78 32.78 -21.77
N LEU A 390 -6.89 32.45 -20.84
CA LEU A 390 -6.44 31.08 -20.66
C LEU A 390 -7.58 30.24 -20.07
N SER A 391 -7.88 29.12 -20.69
CA SER A 391 -8.88 28.17 -20.24
C SER A 391 -8.21 26.92 -19.64
N ASN A 392 -8.93 26.13 -18.82
CA ASN A 392 -8.45 24.90 -18.23
C ASN A 392 -7.21 25.08 -17.32
N VAL A 393 -7.15 26.19 -16.59
CA VAL A 393 -6.11 26.49 -15.59
C VAL A 393 -6.48 25.83 -14.27
N ASN A 394 -5.56 25.05 -13.70
CA ASN A 394 -5.71 24.34 -12.43
C ASN A 394 -4.63 24.79 -11.45
N GLY A 395 -5.02 25.52 -10.40
CA GLY A 395 -4.11 25.97 -9.35
C GLY A 395 -3.92 24.92 -8.26
N LEU A 396 -2.66 24.60 -7.93
CA LEU A 396 -2.29 23.65 -6.90
C LEU A 396 -1.45 24.32 -5.82
N VAL A 397 -1.71 23.99 -4.55
CA VAL A 397 -0.85 24.35 -3.42
C VAL A 397 0.03 23.16 -3.09
N PHE A 398 1.35 23.30 -3.15
CA PHE A 398 2.30 22.25 -2.83
C PHE A 398 2.29 21.93 -1.33
N THR A 399 1.68 20.82 -0.99
CA THR A 399 1.81 20.11 0.29
C THR A 399 2.69 18.89 0.10
N ASP A 400 3.22 18.32 1.18
CA ASP A 400 4.02 17.08 1.11
C ASP A 400 3.28 15.97 0.36
N ARG A 401 1.96 15.86 0.56
CA ARG A 401 1.11 14.90 -0.15
C ARG A 401 1.07 15.16 -1.66
N TRP A 402 0.91 16.41 -2.08
CA TRP A 402 0.87 16.74 -3.50
C TRP A 402 2.23 16.58 -4.18
N LYS A 403 3.32 16.93 -3.48
CA LYS A 403 4.68 16.66 -3.98
C LYS A 403 4.90 15.15 -4.17
N GLU A 404 4.47 14.33 -3.21
CA GLU A 404 4.54 12.87 -3.31
C GLU A 404 3.75 12.36 -4.54
N GLU A 405 2.52 12.83 -4.74
CA GLU A 405 1.65 12.38 -5.83
C GLU A 405 2.23 12.71 -7.20
N ILE A 406 2.64 13.97 -7.44
CA ILE A 406 3.15 14.40 -8.76
C ILE A 406 4.52 13.81 -9.08
N LEU A 407 5.45 13.74 -8.10
CA LEU A 407 6.78 13.17 -8.33
C LEU A 407 6.72 11.66 -8.50
N THR A 408 5.87 10.96 -7.76
CA THR A 408 5.61 9.53 -7.97
C THR A 408 5.07 9.25 -9.37
N TYR A 409 4.16 10.10 -9.86
CA TYR A 409 3.65 9.96 -11.23
C TYR A 409 4.75 10.14 -12.29
N VAL A 410 5.63 11.13 -12.12
CA VAL A 410 6.82 11.30 -13.00
C VAL A 410 7.69 10.05 -12.97
N LYS A 411 8.02 9.53 -11.78
CA LYS A 411 8.84 8.33 -11.64
C LYS A 411 8.21 7.12 -12.32
N LEU A 412 6.89 6.95 -12.19
CA LEU A 412 6.15 5.90 -12.88
C LEU A 412 6.26 6.02 -14.41
N LEU A 413 6.11 7.23 -14.96
CA LEU A 413 6.29 7.47 -16.40
C LEU A 413 7.71 7.12 -16.87
N MET A 414 8.72 7.46 -16.06
CA MET A 414 10.13 7.13 -16.35
C MET A 414 10.36 5.62 -16.38
N GLU A 415 9.90 4.90 -15.36
CA GLU A 415 10.04 3.45 -15.24
C GLU A 415 9.30 2.71 -16.37
N GLN A 416 8.16 3.24 -16.81
CA GLN A 416 7.40 2.73 -17.95
C GLN A 416 7.98 3.15 -19.32
N LYS A 417 9.07 3.93 -19.34
CA LYS A 417 9.66 4.49 -20.57
C LYS A 417 8.68 5.36 -21.37
N LYS A 418 7.79 6.03 -20.66
CA LYS A 418 6.76 6.91 -21.21
C LYS A 418 7.10 8.40 -21.08
N LEU A 419 8.24 8.76 -20.48
CA LEU A 419 8.75 10.13 -20.42
C LEU A 419 9.92 10.29 -21.39
N GLY A 420 9.94 11.39 -22.14
CA GLY A 420 11.06 11.80 -22.98
C GLY A 420 11.57 13.18 -22.57
N ILE A 421 12.89 13.30 -22.36
CA ILE A 421 13.58 14.54 -22.07
C ILE A 421 14.77 14.74 -23.02
N LEU A 422 15.23 16.00 -23.19
CA LEU A 422 16.34 16.34 -24.05
C LEU A 422 17.67 15.86 -23.45
N SER A 423 18.58 15.38 -24.29
CA SER A 423 19.87 14.79 -23.88
C SER A 423 20.84 15.77 -23.24
N ASP A 424 20.79 17.03 -23.60
CA ASP A 424 21.68 18.10 -23.15
C ASP A 424 21.06 19.03 -22.10
N ASP A 425 19.87 18.70 -21.60
CA ASP A 425 19.23 19.42 -20.49
C ASP A 425 19.88 19.03 -19.13
N ALA A 426 21.15 19.39 -18.99
CA ALA A 426 21.94 19.02 -17.81
C ALA A 426 21.38 19.62 -16.50
N GLU A 427 20.73 20.79 -16.56
CA GLU A 427 20.16 21.44 -15.39
C GLU A 427 18.93 20.69 -14.87
N LEU A 428 17.97 20.34 -15.74
CA LEU A 428 16.83 19.51 -15.37
C LEU A 428 17.28 18.15 -14.82
N MET A 429 18.23 17.49 -15.50
CA MET A 429 18.76 16.20 -15.03
C MET A 429 19.41 16.31 -13.65
N ALA A 430 20.13 17.41 -13.37
CA ALA A 430 20.73 17.67 -12.07
C ALA A 430 19.63 17.88 -11.00
N GLN A 431 18.61 18.73 -11.27
CA GLN A 431 17.50 18.94 -10.36
C GLN A 431 16.74 17.64 -10.03
N MET A 432 16.51 16.78 -11.03
CA MET A 432 15.92 15.45 -10.83
C MET A 432 16.79 14.57 -9.93
N ASN A 433 18.10 14.46 -10.22
CA ASN A 433 19.00 13.60 -9.46
C ASN A 433 19.30 14.10 -8.04
N GLU A 434 19.15 15.39 -7.80
CA GLU A 434 19.36 16.02 -6.48
C GLU A 434 18.11 15.94 -5.59
N GLN A 435 16.96 15.53 -6.14
CA GLN A 435 15.73 15.38 -5.38
C GLN A 435 15.86 14.23 -4.39
N GLN A 436 15.87 14.57 -3.11
CA GLN A 436 15.98 13.62 -2.00
C GLN A 436 14.61 13.40 -1.35
N TYR A 437 14.46 12.27 -0.68
CA TYR A 437 13.25 11.95 0.05
C TYR A 437 13.54 11.18 1.35
N GLU A 438 12.61 11.27 2.30
CA GLU A 438 12.58 10.45 3.51
C GLU A 438 11.16 9.99 3.81
N TYR A 439 11.06 8.82 4.44
CA TYR A 439 9.78 8.36 4.95
C TYR A 439 9.49 9.02 6.29
N LEU A 440 8.45 9.85 6.35
CA LEU A 440 7.95 10.37 7.60
C LEU A 440 7.18 9.29 8.35
N GLN A 441 7.65 8.94 9.54
CA GLN A 441 6.92 8.06 10.45
C GLN A 441 5.65 8.76 10.93
N PRO A 442 4.49 8.08 10.94
CA PRO A 442 3.27 8.66 11.45
C PRO A 442 3.44 8.99 12.95
N LYS A 443 3.17 10.23 13.31
CA LYS A 443 3.19 10.68 14.71
C LYS A 443 1.93 10.26 15.47
N THR A 444 0.88 9.96 14.74
CA THR A 444 -0.41 9.50 15.28
C THR A 444 -0.93 8.29 14.51
N ALA A 445 -1.76 7.46 15.16
CA ALA A 445 -2.39 6.30 14.54
C ALA A 445 -3.34 6.63 13.36
N ARG A 446 -3.58 7.90 13.07
CA ARG A 446 -4.44 8.38 11.97
C ARG A 446 -3.63 8.86 10.76
N GLU A 447 -2.35 9.06 10.91
CA GLU A 447 -1.47 9.50 9.83
C GLU A 447 -1.01 8.31 9.02
N HIS A 448 -0.94 8.49 7.70
CA HIS A 448 -0.29 7.55 6.80
C HIS A 448 1.21 7.87 6.72
N ILE A 449 2.03 6.88 6.35
CA ILE A 449 3.43 7.13 6.00
C ILE A 449 3.41 7.97 4.73
N HIS A 450 4.08 9.12 4.78
CA HIS A 450 4.23 10.04 3.65
C HIS A 450 5.70 10.18 3.30
N LEU A 451 5.98 10.48 2.04
CA LEU A 451 7.29 10.92 1.60
C LEU A 451 7.40 12.41 1.84
N LYS A 452 8.49 12.82 2.46
CA LYS A 452 8.90 14.22 2.49
C LYS A 452 10.05 14.40 1.52
N PHE A 453 9.90 15.38 0.65
CA PHE A 453 10.88 15.68 -0.36
C PHE A 453 11.67 16.94 0.00
N TRP A 454 12.96 16.94 -0.33
CA TRP A 454 13.81 18.11 -0.21
C TRP A 454 14.96 18.04 -1.22
N HIS A 455 15.60 19.17 -1.45
CA HIS A 455 16.83 19.30 -2.22
C HIS A 455 17.95 19.89 -1.36
N PRO A 456 19.24 19.71 -1.69
CA PRO A 456 20.34 20.30 -0.97
C PRO A 456 20.25 21.85 -0.94
N PRO A 457 20.71 22.51 0.15
CA PRO A 457 20.69 23.95 0.24
C PRO A 457 21.41 24.63 -0.93
N ARG A 458 20.86 25.73 -1.46
CA ARG A 458 21.34 26.50 -2.62
C ARG A 458 21.18 25.78 -3.97
N ARG A 459 20.32 24.77 -4.05
CA ARG A 459 19.87 24.14 -5.29
C ARG A 459 18.42 24.55 -5.53
N HIS A 460 17.98 24.44 -6.77
CA HIS A 460 16.64 24.74 -7.22
C HIS A 460 15.98 23.47 -7.73
N ASP A 461 14.66 23.40 -7.65
CA ASP A 461 13.85 22.28 -8.18
C ASP A 461 12.70 22.78 -9.08
N ASP A 462 12.75 24.08 -9.46
CA ASP A 462 11.70 24.77 -10.23
C ASP A 462 11.41 24.07 -11.58
N GLN A 463 12.47 23.63 -12.29
CA GLN A 463 12.31 22.93 -13.58
C GLN A 463 11.71 21.53 -13.42
N LEU A 464 12.10 20.83 -12.36
CA LEU A 464 11.52 19.52 -12.03
C LEU A 464 10.04 19.65 -11.71
N PHE A 465 9.65 20.63 -10.89
CA PHE A 465 8.24 20.81 -10.53
C PHE A 465 7.40 21.30 -11.70
N ALA A 466 7.91 22.19 -12.56
CA ALA A 466 7.23 22.56 -13.79
C ALA A 466 6.98 21.34 -14.71
N LEU A 467 8.00 20.49 -14.92
CA LEU A 467 7.84 19.23 -15.65
C LEU A 467 6.82 18.30 -14.97
N ALA A 468 6.89 18.17 -13.65
CA ALA A 468 6.00 17.30 -12.89
C ALA A 468 4.52 17.75 -13.00
N LEU A 469 4.26 19.04 -12.94
CA LEU A 469 2.93 19.63 -13.16
C LEU A 469 2.43 19.36 -14.59
N ALA A 470 3.27 19.55 -15.61
CA ALA A 470 2.90 19.28 -17.00
C ALA A 470 2.60 17.78 -17.24
N CYS A 471 3.43 16.90 -16.69
CA CYS A 471 3.18 15.46 -16.75
C CYS A 471 1.86 15.11 -16.05
N TYR A 472 1.61 15.65 -14.87
CA TYR A 472 0.40 15.40 -14.11
C TYR A 472 -0.85 15.94 -14.81
N ALA A 473 -0.76 17.11 -15.46
CA ALA A 473 -1.81 17.65 -16.32
C ALA A 473 -2.19 16.67 -17.45
N SER A 474 -1.23 15.89 -17.95
CA SER A 474 -1.40 14.94 -19.06
C SER A 474 -1.97 13.57 -18.66
N ARG A 475 -2.24 13.33 -17.37
CA ARG A 475 -2.84 12.08 -16.90
C ARG A 475 -4.23 11.88 -17.52
N GLU A 476 -4.65 10.65 -17.69
CA GLU A 476 -6.03 10.36 -18.04
C GLU A 476 -6.87 10.51 -16.75
N GLU A 477 -7.91 11.34 -16.81
CA GLU A 477 -8.94 11.29 -15.80
C GLU A 477 -9.68 9.97 -15.98
N GLU A 478 -9.46 9.01 -15.08
CA GLU A 478 -10.41 7.92 -14.93
C GLU A 478 -11.74 8.56 -14.52
N PRO A 479 -12.86 8.26 -15.22
CA PRO A 479 -14.16 8.73 -14.77
C PRO A 479 -14.37 8.18 -13.36
N PHE A 480 -14.49 9.04 -12.38
CA PHE A 480 -14.89 8.70 -11.02
C PHE A 480 -16.25 8.00 -11.11
N LEU A 481 -16.22 6.68 -11.07
CA LEU A 481 -17.42 5.89 -10.77
C LEU A 481 -17.81 6.19 -9.33
N VAL A 482 -18.63 7.23 -9.16
CA VAL A 482 -19.36 7.45 -7.92
C VAL A 482 -20.34 6.29 -7.81
N VAL A 483 -19.95 5.23 -7.13
CA VAL A 483 -20.86 4.22 -6.65
C VAL A 483 -21.72 4.88 -5.57
N VAL A 484 -22.84 5.45 -5.97
CA VAL A 484 -23.89 5.87 -5.04
C VAL A 484 -24.47 4.57 -4.47
N PRO A 485 -24.39 4.32 -3.16
CA PRO A 485 -25.07 3.19 -2.56
C PRO A 485 -26.58 3.40 -2.77
N ARG A 486 -27.23 2.51 -3.50
CA ARG A 486 -28.68 2.47 -3.53
C ARG A 486 -29.19 2.11 -2.14
N SER A 487 -30.00 3.01 -1.62
CA SER A 487 -30.77 2.91 -0.36
C SER A 487 -31.53 1.60 -0.20
#